data_4039ad535f894939668d1d2205664dd6
#
_entry.id   4039ad535f894939668d1d2205664dd6
#
_cell.length_a   1.000
_cell.length_b   1.000
_cell.length_c   1.000
_cell.angle_alpha   90.00
_cell.angle_beta   90.00
_cell.angle_gamma   90.00
#
_symmetry.space_group_name_H-M   'P 1'
#
loop_
_entity.id
_entity.type
_entity.pdbx_description
1 polymer ?
#
loop_
_entity_poly.entity_id
_entity_poly.type
_entity_poly.pdbx_seq_one_letter_code
_entity_poly.pdbx_strand_id
1 'polypeptide(L)'
;MRKLSKIGMLFLVVLIFVSCMDKEKGQSVEINTPEEVKNAGKQTEDIADQDFIDGMTGKIWHNYLEIKMALTNDDSGQAKDAAKSMVDSFSEDRAELKSIAAQLGDTDDIGEQRRLFSKFTELAGPMFEEALSGGTIYKKFCPMAFNNDGAYWYADVEEIKNPYFGDKMLNCGSVKKTIEK
;
A
#
# COMPACT_ATOMS: atom_id res chain seq x y z
N MET A 1 19.19 92.17 17.04
CA MET A 1 19.75 91.91 18.38
C MET A 1 19.47 90.48 18.80
N ARG A 2 20.51 89.75 19.16
CA ARG A 2 20.55 88.58 20.09
C ARG A 2 19.74 87.38 19.68
N LYS A 3 20.21 86.16 19.81
CA LYS A 3 21.48 85.48 20.17
C LYS A 3 21.42 84.05 19.69
N LEU A 4 22.56 83.49 19.30
CA LEU A 4 22.78 82.05 19.06
C LEU A 4 22.34 81.18 20.24
N SER A 5 21.81 80.06 19.95
CA SER A 5 22.00 78.90 20.81
C SER A 5 22.22 77.67 19.93
N LYS A 6 23.44 77.17 20.03
CA LYS A 6 23.89 75.93 19.45
C LYS A 6 23.36 74.81 20.32
N ILE A 7 22.57 73.89 19.75
CA ILE A 7 22.34 72.62 20.37
C ILE A 7 22.66 71.62 19.31
N GLY A 8 23.69 70.85 19.59
CA GLY A 8 24.22 69.85 18.70
C GLY A 8 23.23 68.69 18.46
N MET A 9 23.04 68.46 17.21
CA MET A 9 22.25 67.34 16.75
C MET A 9 23.20 66.13 16.68
N LEU A 10 23.13 65.33 17.73
CA LEU A 10 23.82 64.05 17.80
C LEU A 10 23.12 63.09 16.82
N PHE A 11 23.73 62.86 15.65
CA PHE A 11 23.30 61.82 14.72
C PHE A 11 23.66 60.51 15.31
N LEU A 12 22.67 59.85 15.93
CA LEU A 12 22.76 58.45 16.32
C LEU A 12 22.58 57.59 15.05
N VAL A 13 23.70 57.20 14.45
CA VAL A 13 23.69 56.22 13.37
C VAL A 13 23.41 54.88 14.00
N VAL A 14 22.16 54.42 13.96
CA VAL A 14 21.81 53.09 14.30
C VAL A 14 22.17 52.21 13.11
N LEU A 15 23.32 51.57 13.19
CA LEU A 15 23.71 50.46 12.29
C LEU A 15 22.79 49.26 12.61
N ILE A 16 21.75 49.13 11.79
CA ILE A 16 20.96 47.90 11.79
C ILE A 16 21.82 46.83 11.11
N PHE A 17 22.48 46.00 11.93
CA PHE A 17 23.01 44.76 11.46
C PHE A 17 21.84 43.84 11.15
N VAL A 18 21.44 43.76 9.88
CA VAL A 18 20.64 42.67 9.39
C VAL A 18 21.55 41.44 9.39
N SER A 19 21.56 40.73 10.51
CA SER A 19 22.10 39.38 10.55
C SER A 19 21.17 38.50 9.69
N CYS A 20 21.61 38.19 8.50
CA CYS A 20 21.09 37.04 7.78
C CYS A 20 21.39 35.80 8.63
N MET A 21 20.41 35.40 9.42
CA MET A 21 20.43 34.08 10.01
C MET A 21 20.08 33.10 8.90
N ASP A 22 21.08 32.58 8.22
CA ASP A 22 20.98 31.37 7.46
C ASP A 22 20.50 30.29 8.44
N LYS A 23 19.23 29.98 8.32
CA LYS A 23 18.64 28.84 8.97
C LYS A 23 19.21 27.61 8.30
N GLU A 24 20.36 27.13 8.76
CA GLU A 24 20.79 25.77 8.52
C GLU A 24 19.58 24.90 8.88
N LYS A 25 18.98 24.28 7.86
CA LYS A 25 18.10 23.14 8.07
C LYS A 25 18.98 22.04 8.64
N GLY A 26 19.14 22.04 9.95
CA GLY A 26 19.60 20.86 10.65
C GLY A 26 18.66 19.73 10.22
N GLN A 27 19.19 18.75 9.53
CA GLN A 27 18.54 17.46 9.40
C GLN A 27 18.38 16.94 10.83
N SER A 28 17.19 17.12 11.38
CA SER A 28 16.80 16.37 12.56
C SER A 28 16.79 14.93 12.12
N VAL A 29 17.75 14.14 12.59
CA VAL A 29 17.65 12.69 12.53
C VAL A 29 16.51 12.36 13.50
N GLU A 30 15.30 12.24 12.97
CA GLU A 30 14.18 11.67 13.71
C GLU A 30 14.59 10.24 14.04
N ILE A 31 14.84 9.99 15.31
CA ILE A 31 15.03 8.62 15.81
C ILE A 31 13.62 8.05 15.91
N ASN A 32 13.20 7.38 14.85
CA ASN A 32 11.90 6.71 14.83
C ASN A 32 11.85 5.66 15.94
N THR A 33 10.76 5.65 16.68
CA THR A 33 10.50 4.59 17.65
C THR A 33 10.40 3.24 16.95
N PRO A 34 10.64 2.10 17.64
CA PRO A 34 10.46 0.78 17.02
C PRO A 34 9.07 0.57 16.39
N GLU A 35 8.07 1.25 16.91
CA GLU A 35 6.70 1.21 16.40
C GLU A 35 6.52 2.05 15.13
N GLU A 36 7.17 3.20 15.04
CA GLU A 36 7.21 4.02 13.81
C GLU A 36 7.98 3.34 12.69
N VAL A 37 9.11 2.69 13.01
CA VAL A 37 9.87 1.88 12.03
C VAL A 37 9.03 0.71 11.52
N LYS A 38 8.28 0.03 12.40
CA LYS A 38 7.37 -1.05 12.02
C LYS A 38 6.23 -0.54 11.12
N ASN A 39 5.67 0.63 11.42
CA ASN A 39 4.62 1.23 10.61
C ASN A 39 5.14 1.79 9.27
N ALA A 40 6.36 2.33 9.23
CA ALA A 40 7.00 2.77 7.98
C ALA A 40 7.33 1.61 7.02
N GLY A 41 7.46 0.38 7.55
CA GLY A 41 7.63 -0.84 6.74
C GLY A 41 6.32 -1.41 6.20
N LYS A 42 5.17 -0.96 6.68
CA LYS A 42 3.87 -1.37 6.16
C LYS A 42 3.67 -0.83 4.76
N GLN A 43 3.16 -1.68 3.88
CA GLN A 43 2.78 -1.27 2.54
C GLN A 43 1.59 -0.29 2.64
N THR A 44 1.71 0.88 2.01
CA THR A 44 0.59 1.82 1.86
C THR A 44 -0.37 1.31 0.79
N GLU A 45 -1.62 1.77 0.83
CA GLU A 45 -2.57 1.50 -0.25
C GLU A 45 -1.99 1.99 -1.58
N ASP A 46 -1.80 1.08 -2.53
CA ASP A 46 -1.49 1.42 -3.90
C ASP A 46 -2.79 1.87 -4.58
N ILE A 47 -2.73 3.00 -5.27
CA ILE A 47 -3.83 3.39 -6.16
C ILE A 47 -3.65 2.53 -7.40
N ALA A 48 -4.50 1.50 -7.53
CA ALA A 48 -4.50 0.65 -8.71
C ALA A 48 -4.79 1.50 -9.96
N ASP A 49 -3.83 1.57 -10.87
CA ASP A 49 -3.91 2.29 -12.14
C ASP A 49 -4.30 1.35 -13.30
N GLN A 50 -4.75 0.14 -12.98
CA GLN A 50 -5.20 -0.83 -13.96
C GLN A 50 -6.65 -0.61 -14.35
N ASP A 51 -6.89 -0.59 -15.66
CA ASP A 51 -8.23 -0.54 -16.22
C ASP A 51 -8.73 -1.95 -16.58
N PHE A 52 -10.02 -2.19 -16.33
CA PHE A 52 -10.70 -3.43 -16.68
C PHE A 52 -11.89 -3.16 -17.59
N ILE A 53 -12.18 -4.09 -18.51
CA ILE A 53 -13.28 -3.98 -19.46
C ILE A 53 -14.66 -3.86 -18.80
N ASP A 54 -14.79 -4.27 -17.54
CA ASP A 54 -16.01 -4.15 -16.76
C ASP A 54 -15.73 -3.64 -15.33
N GLY A 55 -16.67 -2.84 -14.82
CA GLY A 55 -16.52 -2.21 -13.52
C GLY A 55 -16.61 -3.17 -12.33
N MET A 56 -17.18 -4.37 -12.51
CA MET A 56 -17.21 -5.40 -11.45
C MET A 56 -15.80 -5.95 -11.24
N THR A 57 -15.13 -6.36 -12.31
CA THR A 57 -13.74 -6.88 -12.22
C THR A 57 -12.81 -5.82 -11.65
N GLY A 58 -12.96 -4.56 -12.02
CA GLY A 58 -12.18 -3.46 -11.44
C GLY A 58 -12.37 -3.32 -9.93
N LYS A 59 -13.61 -3.40 -9.43
CA LYS A 59 -13.89 -3.36 -7.98
C LYS A 59 -13.33 -4.58 -7.25
N ILE A 60 -13.47 -5.77 -7.84
CA ILE A 60 -12.91 -7.00 -7.27
C ILE A 60 -11.38 -6.90 -7.21
N TRP A 61 -10.74 -6.38 -8.26
CA TRP A 61 -9.29 -6.15 -8.30
C TRP A 61 -8.84 -5.20 -7.19
N HIS A 62 -9.52 -4.08 -7.00
CA HIS A 62 -9.20 -3.13 -5.94
C HIS A 62 -9.25 -3.79 -4.56
N ASN A 63 -10.36 -4.43 -4.20
CA ASN A 63 -10.48 -5.15 -2.93
C ASN A 63 -9.47 -6.31 -2.80
N TYR A 64 -9.12 -6.97 -3.92
CA TYR A 64 -8.09 -8.00 -3.94
C TYR A 64 -6.71 -7.44 -3.53
N LEU A 65 -6.34 -6.26 -4.04
CA LEU A 65 -5.11 -5.59 -3.66
C LEU A 65 -5.12 -5.16 -2.19
N GLU A 66 -6.26 -4.69 -1.68
CA GLU A 66 -6.41 -4.36 -0.25
C GLU A 66 -6.23 -5.59 0.64
N ILE A 67 -6.85 -6.72 0.28
CA ILE A 67 -6.64 -8.00 1.00
C ILE A 67 -5.17 -8.42 0.93
N LYS A 68 -4.56 -8.41 -0.27
CA LYS A 68 -3.14 -8.72 -0.48
C LYS A 68 -2.26 -7.87 0.45
N MET A 69 -2.50 -6.57 0.49
CA MET A 69 -1.74 -5.64 1.31
C MET A 69 -1.92 -5.92 2.81
N ALA A 70 -3.14 -6.13 3.27
CA ALA A 70 -3.45 -6.47 4.65
C ALA A 70 -2.73 -7.76 5.09
N LEU A 71 -2.78 -8.82 4.28
CA LEU A 71 -2.09 -10.09 4.54
C LEU A 71 -0.56 -9.94 4.52
N THR A 72 -0.03 -9.06 3.67
CA THR A 72 1.40 -8.71 3.62
C THR A 72 1.85 -8.01 4.90
N ASN A 73 0.98 -7.19 5.48
CA ASN A 73 1.21 -6.45 6.74
C ASN A 73 0.84 -7.23 8.01
N ASP A 74 0.50 -8.51 7.92
CA ASP A 74 0.00 -9.34 9.03
C ASP A 74 -1.26 -8.75 9.71
N ASP A 75 -2.09 -8.01 8.97
CA ASP A 75 -3.31 -7.34 9.46
C ASP A 75 -4.58 -8.13 9.07
N SER A 76 -4.98 -9.07 9.95
CA SER A 76 -6.17 -9.90 9.74
C SER A 76 -7.46 -9.08 9.77
N GLY A 77 -7.50 -7.99 10.54
CA GLY A 77 -8.68 -7.13 10.63
C GLY A 77 -8.95 -6.40 9.32
N GLN A 78 -7.93 -5.76 8.76
CA GLN A 78 -8.05 -5.08 7.47
C GLN A 78 -8.36 -6.08 6.33
N ALA A 79 -7.73 -7.27 6.33
CA ALA A 79 -8.03 -8.32 5.36
C ALA A 79 -9.51 -8.75 5.40
N LYS A 80 -10.06 -8.90 6.61
CA LYS A 80 -11.46 -9.21 6.84
C LYS A 80 -12.40 -8.13 6.31
N ASP A 81 -12.11 -6.86 6.58
CA ASP A 81 -12.95 -5.74 6.17
C ASP A 81 -12.93 -5.56 4.65
N ALA A 82 -11.76 -5.68 4.01
CA ALA A 82 -11.64 -5.64 2.55
C ALA A 82 -12.37 -6.81 1.87
N ALA A 83 -12.33 -8.02 2.46
CA ALA A 83 -13.06 -9.17 1.95
C ALA A 83 -14.58 -8.99 2.04
N LYS A 84 -15.10 -8.40 3.11
CA LYS A 84 -16.53 -8.04 3.23
C LYS A 84 -16.95 -7.04 2.17
N SER A 85 -16.13 -6.00 1.93
CA SER A 85 -16.38 -5.02 0.87
C SER A 85 -16.40 -5.67 -0.51
N MET A 86 -15.53 -6.67 -0.73
CA MET A 86 -15.49 -7.42 -1.98
C MET A 86 -16.78 -8.21 -2.26
N VAL A 87 -17.41 -8.77 -1.22
CA VAL A 87 -18.66 -9.57 -1.36
C VAL A 87 -19.75 -8.79 -2.09
N ASP A 88 -19.86 -7.49 -1.82
CA ASP A 88 -20.87 -6.61 -2.42
C ASP A 88 -20.59 -6.30 -3.92
N SER A 89 -19.41 -6.63 -4.40
CA SER A 89 -19.00 -6.40 -5.79
C SER A 89 -19.40 -7.54 -6.74
N PHE A 90 -19.82 -8.70 -6.22
CA PHE A 90 -20.14 -9.86 -7.05
C PHE A 90 -21.59 -9.88 -7.54
N SER A 91 -21.75 -10.22 -8.82
CA SER A 91 -23.02 -10.67 -9.39
C SER A 91 -23.30 -12.15 -9.11
N GLU A 92 -24.51 -12.62 -9.39
CA GLU A 92 -24.97 -13.99 -9.09
C GLU A 92 -24.19 -15.08 -9.83
N ASP A 93 -23.64 -14.78 -11.00
CA ASP A 93 -22.88 -15.71 -11.83
C ASP A 93 -21.47 -16.04 -11.29
N ARG A 94 -21.01 -15.32 -10.25
CA ARG A 94 -19.73 -15.50 -9.58
C ARG A 94 -19.86 -16.07 -8.16
N ALA A 95 -20.85 -16.92 -7.94
CA ALA A 95 -21.22 -17.43 -6.61
C ALA A 95 -20.06 -18.09 -5.85
N GLU A 96 -19.16 -18.82 -6.54
CA GLU A 96 -18.02 -19.45 -5.88
C GLU A 96 -17.01 -18.43 -5.36
N LEU A 97 -16.63 -17.43 -6.17
CA LEU A 97 -15.74 -16.35 -5.74
C LEU A 97 -16.35 -15.55 -4.59
N LYS A 98 -17.65 -15.24 -4.68
CA LYS A 98 -18.41 -14.56 -3.62
C LYS A 98 -18.38 -15.35 -2.31
N SER A 99 -18.57 -16.68 -2.39
CA SER A 99 -18.53 -17.55 -1.21
C SER A 99 -17.15 -17.58 -0.54
N ILE A 100 -16.06 -17.62 -1.31
CA ILE A 100 -14.69 -17.59 -0.75
C ILE A 100 -14.41 -16.23 -0.11
N ALA A 101 -14.80 -15.13 -0.75
CA ALA A 101 -14.66 -13.78 -0.19
C ALA A 101 -15.44 -13.65 1.14
N ALA A 102 -16.65 -14.18 1.21
CA ALA A 102 -17.46 -14.20 2.43
C ALA A 102 -16.76 -14.98 3.56
N GLN A 103 -16.24 -16.20 3.26
CA GLN A 103 -15.49 -16.99 4.24
C GLN A 103 -14.24 -16.24 4.76
N LEU A 104 -13.51 -15.56 3.86
CA LEU A 104 -12.36 -14.73 4.24
C LEU A 104 -12.78 -13.58 5.15
N GLY A 105 -13.93 -12.94 4.87
CA GLY A 105 -14.51 -11.89 5.69
C GLY A 105 -15.10 -12.35 7.03
N ASP A 106 -15.27 -13.65 7.24
CA ASP A 106 -15.86 -14.21 8.46
C ASP A 106 -14.82 -14.72 9.48
N THR A 107 -13.56 -14.91 9.07
CA THR A 107 -12.50 -15.42 9.95
C THR A 107 -11.52 -14.33 10.38
N ASP A 108 -11.03 -14.43 11.62
CA ASP A 108 -9.94 -13.62 12.17
C ASP A 108 -8.58 -14.36 12.14
N ASP A 109 -8.57 -15.65 11.74
CA ASP A 109 -7.36 -16.45 11.61
C ASP A 109 -6.62 -16.08 10.31
N ILE A 110 -5.49 -15.42 10.44
CA ILE A 110 -4.69 -14.97 9.28
C ILE A 110 -4.16 -16.14 8.45
N GLY A 111 -3.92 -17.30 9.06
CA GLY A 111 -3.51 -18.51 8.34
C GLY A 111 -4.62 -19.02 7.44
N GLU A 112 -5.87 -19.02 7.94
CA GLU A 112 -7.05 -19.36 7.16
C GLU A 112 -7.32 -18.32 6.07
N GLN A 113 -7.24 -17.02 6.41
CA GLN A 113 -7.37 -15.94 5.43
C GLN A 113 -6.39 -16.11 4.26
N ARG A 114 -5.12 -16.46 4.53
CA ARG A 114 -4.10 -16.72 3.51
C ARG A 114 -4.46 -17.92 2.61
N ARG A 115 -5.03 -19.00 3.17
CA ARG A 115 -5.49 -20.16 2.37
C ARG A 115 -6.67 -19.78 1.48
N LEU A 116 -7.63 -19.06 2.02
CA LEU A 116 -8.79 -18.58 1.25
C LEU A 116 -8.38 -17.60 0.16
N PHE A 117 -7.42 -16.71 0.45
CA PHE A 117 -6.85 -15.79 -0.54
C PHE A 117 -6.14 -16.54 -1.68
N SER A 118 -5.39 -17.58 -1.38
CA SER A 118 -4.77 -18.44 -2.41
C SER A 118 -5.81 -19.09 -3.30
N LYS A 119 -6.85 -19.69 -2.71
CA LYS A 119 -7.96 -20.30 -3.45
C LYS A 119 -8.71 -19.28 -4.30
N PHE A 120 -8.97 -18.10 -3.75
CA PHE A 120 -9.57 -17.00 -4.50
C PHE A 120 -8.72 -16.60 -5.70
N THR A 121 -7.41 -16.45 -5.49
CA THR A 121 -6.44 -16.10 -6.54
C THR A 121 -6.45 -17.07 -7.70
N GLU A 122 -6.51 -18.38 -7.43
CA GLU A 122 -6.54 -19.43 -8.47
C GLU A 122 -7.77 -19.29 -9.37
N LEU A 123 -8.93 -19.01 -8.78
CA LEU A 123 -10.19 -18.86 -9.50
C LEU A 123 -10.34 -17.51 -10.20
N ALA A 124 -9.89 -16.42 -9.54
CA ALA A 124 -10.03 -15.08 -10.07
C ALA A 124 -8.94 -14.70 -11.09
N GLY A 125 -7.79 -15.36 -11.05
CA GLY A 125 -6.65 -15.02 -11.89
C GLY A 125 -6.95 -14.96 -13.39
N PRO A 126 -7.59 -15.95 -13.99
CA PRO A 126 -8.00 -15.89 -15.41
C PRO A 126 -8.89 -14.68 -15.71
N MET A 127 -9.83 -14.36 -14.82
CA MET A 127 -10.70 -13.19 -14.97
C MET A 127 -9.90 -11.88 -15.00
N PHE A 128 -8.91 -11.72 -14.11
CA PHE A 128 -8.06 -10.53 -14.12
C PHE A 128 -7.22 -10.42 -15.40
N GLU A 129 -6.62 -11.54 -15.85
CA GLU A 129 -5.81 -11.56 -17.07
C GLU A 129 -6.63 -11.25 -18.34
N GLU A 130 -7.85 -11.76 -18.43
CA GLU A 130 -8.73 -11.58 -19.58
C GLU A 130 -9.39 -10.20 -19.62
N ALA A 131 -9.79 -9.69 -18.46
CA ALA A 131 -10.53 -8.44 -18.35
C ALA A 131 -9.63 -7.20 -18.31
N LEU A 132 -8.32 -7.33 -18.13
CA LEU A 132 -7.39 -6.21 -18.15
C LEU A 132 -7.48 -5.49 -19.50
N SER A 133 -7.67 -4.16 -19.48
CA SER A 133 -7.81 -3.31 -20.67
C SER A 133 -6.81 -2.16 -20.72
N GLY A 134 -6.12 -1.87 -19.60
CA GLY A 134 -5.06 -0.88 -19.52
C GLY A 134 -4.17 -1.12 -18.30
N GLY A 135 -2.92 -0.72 -18.39
CA GLY A 135 -1.92 -0.88 -17.32
C GLY A 135 -1.25 -2.25 -17.30
N THR A 136 -0.63 -2.56 -16.18
CA THR A 136 0.19 -3.78 -16.01
C THR A 136 -0.17 -4.51 -14.73
N ILE A 137 -0.33 -5.83 -14.80
CA ILE A 137 -0.44 -6.70 -13.62
C ILE A 137 0.65 -7.78 -13.64
N TYR A 138 1.09 -8.18 -12.46
CA TYR A 138 2.18 -9.15 -12.27
C TYR A 138 1.66 -10.39 -11.58
N LYS A 139 1.75 -11.55 -12.25
CA LYS A 139 1.52 -12.86 -11.63
C LYS A 139 2.79 -13.35 -10.96
N LYS A 140 2.73 -13.56 -9.67
CA LYS A 140 3.87 -13.92 -8.83
C LYS A 140 3.67 -15.27 -8.19
N PHE A 141 4.77 -15.90 -7.73
CA PHE A 141 4.74 -17.23 -7.13
C PHE A 141 5.75 -17.35 -6.01
N CYS A 142 5.33 -17.85 -4.86
CA CYS A 142 6.18 -18.27 -3.76
C CYS A 142 6.19 -19.81 -3.66
N PRO A 143 7.33 -20.49 -3.88
CA PRO A 143 7.39 -21.95 -3.82
C PRO A 143 7.27 -22.52 -2.40
N MET A 144 7.48 -21.70 -1.38
CA MET A 144 7.49 -22.13 0.03
C MET A 144 6.14 -22.00 0.73
N ALA A 145 5.15 -21.36 0.09
CA ALA A 145 3.82 -21.23 0.67
C ALA A 145 3.20 -22.60 0.91
N PHE A 146 2.42 -22.72 1.99
CA PHE A 146 1.63 -23.91 2.33
C PHE A 146 2.45 -25.21 2.34
N ASN A 147 3.53 -25.24 3.15
CA ASN A 147 4.42 -26.41 3.30
C ASN A 147 5.15 -26.83 2.01
N ASN A 148 5.48 -25.86 1.15
CA ASN A 148 6.14 -26.02 -0.14
C ASN A 148 5.23 -26.51 -1.29
N ASP A 149 3.92 -26.46 -1.13
CA ASP A 149 2.99 -26.65 -2.26
C ASP A 149 3.08 -25.47 -3.24
N GLY A 150 3.48 -24.30 -2.72
CA GLY A 150 3.59 -23.07 -3.45
C GLY A 150 2.24 -22.37 -3.66
N ALA A 151 2.27 -21.06 -3.91
CA ALA A 151 1.07 -20.31 -4.21
C ALA A 151 1.35 -19.11 -5.11
N TYR A 152 0.36 -18.77 -5.94
CA TYR A 152 0.37 -17.61 -6.80
C TYR A 152 -0.36 -16.44 -6.14
N TRP A 153 0.05 -15.21 -6.49
CA TRP A 153 -0.75 -14.01 -6.29
C TRP A 153 -0.53 -13.04 -7.44
N TYR A 154 -1.42 -12.07 -7.55
CA TYR A 154 -1.30 -10.97 -8.49
C TYR A 154 -0.98 -9.68 -7.74
N ALA A 155 -0.34 -8.74 -8.42
CA ALA A 155 -0.05 -7.41 -7.92
C ALA A 155 0.03 -6.40 -9.07
N ASP A 156 -0.15 -5.17 -8.74
CA ASP A 156 -0.03 -3.98 -9.56
C ASP A 156 1.42 -3.51 -9.75
N VAL A 157 2.32 -3.88 -8.85
CA VAL A 157 3.75 -3.53 -8.86
C VAL A 157 4.64 -4.76 -9.03
N GLU A 158 5.83 -4.60 -9.60
CA GLU A 158 6.78 -5.69 -9.82
C GLU A 158 7.46 -6.15 -8.51
N GLU A 159 7.58 -5.26 -7.52
CA GLU A 159 8.22 -5.56 -6.25
C GLU A 159 7.56 -6.76 -5.53
N ILE A 160 8.38 -7.68 -5.01
CA ILE A 160 7.88 -8.86 -4.28
C ILE A 160 7.49 -8.45 -2.86
N LYS A 161 6.21 -8.55 -2.55
CA LYS A 161 5.63 -8.43 -1.21
C LYS A 161 4.69 -9.61 -1.02
N ASN A 162 5.13 -10.57 -0.21
CA ASN A 162 4.48 -11.87 -0.10
C ASN A 162 3.32 -11.87 0.90
N PRO A 163 2.06 -12.06 0.46
CA PRO A 163 0.91 -12.07 1.35
C PRO A 163 0.80 -13.33 2.21
N TYR A 164 1.48 -14.42 1.83
CA TYR A 164 1.37 -15.72 2.52
C TYR A 164 2.26 -15.83 3.76
N PHE A 165 3.28 -14.98 3.88
CA PHE A 165 4.22 -15.01 5.00
C PHE A 165 4.27 -13.70 5.79
N GLY A 166 3.85 -12.58 5.18
CA GLY A 166 3.99 -11.27 5.80
C GLY A 166 5.45 -10.96 6.15
N ASP A 167 5.66 -10.36 7.31
CA ASP A 167 6.98 -9.95 7.80
C ASP A 167 8.00 -11.09 7.90
N LYS A 168 7.55 -12.35 8.02
CA LYS A 168 8.44 -13.52 8.19
C LYS A 168 9.27 -13.81 6.95
N MET A 169 8.70 -13.66 5.76
CA MET A 169 9.38 -13.88 4.49
C MET A 169 8.81 -12.97 3.39
N LEU A 170 8.83 -11.67 3.64
CA LEU A 170 8.22 -10.65 2.80
C LEU A 170 8.64 -10.73 1.32
N ASN A 171 9.90 -11.02 1.06
CA ASN A 171 10.49 -11.02 -0.27
C ASN A 171 10.60 -12.43 -0.89
N CYS A 172 9.91 -13.44 -0.30
CA CYS A 172 9.89 -14.79 -0.88
C CYS A 172 8.98 -14.84 -2.09
N GLY A 173 9.54 -15.10 -3.25
CA GLY A 173 8.81 -15.25 -4.49
C GLY A 173 9.51 -14.68 -5.72
N SER A 174 8.87 -14.81 -6.85
CA SER A 174 9.33 -14.24 -8.12
C SER A 174 8.17 -13.94 -9.05
N VAL A 175 8.33 -12.96 -9.93
CA VAL A 175 7.40 -12.72 -11.03
C VAL A 175 7.46 -13.89 -12.01
N LYS A 176 6.32 -14.46 -12.36
CA LYS A 176 6.18 -15.55 -13.34
C LYS A 176 5.61 -15.07 -14.66
N LYS A 177 4.80 -14.03 -14.63
CA LYS A 177 4.22 -13.46 -15.83
C LYS A 177 3.94 -11.97 -15.60
N THR A 178 4.31 -11.15 -16.56
CA THR A 178 3.85 -9.77 -16.68
C THR A 178 2.76 -9.74 -17.73
N ILE A 179 1.61 -9.15 -17.40
CA ILE A 179 0.46 -8.98 -18.27
C ILE A 179 0.25 -7.47 -18.45
N GLU A 180 0.34 -7.02 -19.69
CA GLU A 180 0.27 -5.61 -20.07
C GLU A 180 -0.76 -5.42 -21.19
N LYS A 181 -1.53 -4.32 -21.09
CA LYS A 181 -2.53 -3.92 -22.10
C LYS A 181 -2.43 -2.44 -22.42
#